data_5fcce899592b7fdb73119f25aec5a8ea
#
_entry.id   5fcce899592b7fdb73119f25aec5a8ea
#
_cell.length_a   1.000
_cell.length_b   1.000
_cell.length_c   1.000
_cell.angle_alpha   90.00
_cell.angle_beta   90.00
_cell.angle_gamma   90.00
#
_symmetry.space_group_name_H-M   'P 1'
#
loop_
_entity.id
_entity.type
_entity.pdbx_description
1 polymer ?
#
loop_
_entity_poly.entity_id
_entity_poly.type
_entity_poly.pdbx_seq_one_letter_code
_entity_poly.pdbx_strand_id
1 'polypeptide(L)'
;MTGAVASVNIKESLGDRPITNVSAALQGVVPGLKIESTTGTPGDDMTYNIRGTTSINGGEPLVLVNNVPMDINMIDPQDIESVSILKDAASAAIYGARAAFGVILITTKQGKKDMAPRFNYNNNFSFSKASELPQKASPLESVLAYKEMGWANDTYVDGKNITQWEGYIRDYQANPSNYPNGYIFDDQGNLFLMRENDMFADMMDNFGFMQNHSFSVSGGSQRTSYRLSLGYTGEDGILVTDKDKFDRINMSSFLSVDVNKWLTTQLDIRYANSTQNKVEQGGRNGVWGSAMHLPSYHNILPYEQDGIEYPAETSATFVRYGEPRVIKKTNLRTLGRVIISPLKGLKITGEYTYNRITEYNRMYVNKYKYIGFNFTGLLNNVENSRYALTQGFTNYNAINAFANYDFSIGKHDISIMGGYNQEESHKESQ
;
A
#
# COMPACT_ATOMS: atom_id res chain seq x y z
N MET A 1 24.01 9.82 -24.84
CA MET A 1 23.41 10.42 -23.63
C MET A 1 24.29 10.08 -22.44
N THR A 2 24.84 11.09 -21.80
CA THR A 2 25.73 10.97 -20.63
C THR A 2 24.99 11.14 -19.30
N GLY A 3 23.68 10.87 -19.27
CA GLY A 3 22.85 10.98 -18.09
C GLY A 3 22.81 9.69 -17.27
N ALA A 4 22.67 9.78 -15.94
CA ALA A 4 22.49 8.64 -15.05
C ALA A 4 21.06 8.07 -15.18
N VAL A 5 20.84 7.28 -16.24
CA VAL A 5 19.59 6.57 -16.49
C VAL A 5 19.76 5.10 -16.11
N ALA A 6 18.91 4.60 -15.21
CA ALA A 6 18.79 3.17 -14.94
C ALA A 6 17.50 2.65 -15.61
N SER A 7 17.62 1.68 -16.49
CA SER A 7 16.48 1.01 -17.12
C SER A 7 16.45 -0.46 -16.73
N VAL A 8 15.28 -0.94 -16.36
CA VAL A 8 15.06 -2.31 -15.91
C VAL A 8 13.91 -2.90 -16.71
N ASN A 9 14.16 -4.07 -17.32
CA ASN A 9 13.12 -4.91 -17.90
C ASN A 9 12.44 -5.68 -16.76
N ILE A 10 11.19 -5.38 -16.52
CA ILE A 10 10.45 -5.96 -15.39
C ILE A 10 10.40 -7.50 -15.47
N LYS A 11 10.16 -8.05 -16.65
CA LYS A 11 10.06 -9.51 -16.83
C LYS A 11 11.35 -10.24 -16.47
N GLU A 12 12.50 -9.67 -16.82
CA GLU A 12 13.81 -10.29 -16.57
C GLU A 12 14.24 -10.14 -15.11
N SER A 13 13.87 -9.02 -14.49
CA SER A 13 14.32 -8.68 -13.14
C SER A 13 13.46 -9.28 -12.03
N LEU A 14 12.21 -9.55 -12.29
CA LEU A 14 11.27 -10.06 -11.29
C LEU A 14 11.16 -11.58 -11.29
N GLY A 15 11.42 -12.23 -12.45
CA GLY A 15 11.19 -13.67 -12.55
C GLY A 15 9.76 -14.02 -12.14
N ASP A 16 9.62 -15.07 -11.31
CA ASP A 16 8.34 -15.59 -10.84
C ASP A 16 7.92 -15.02 -9.46
N ARG A 17 8.47 -13.87 -9.03
CA ARG A 17 8.09 -13.27 -7.75
C ARG A 17 6.60 -12.88 -7.72
N PRO A 18 5.88 -13.24 -6.65
CA PRO A 18 4.51 -12.76 -6.45
C PRO A 18 4.51 -11.25 -6.22
N ILE A 19 3.82 -10.52 -7.09
CA ILE A 19 3.82 -9.07 -7.07
C ILE A 19 2.39 -8.57 -7.16
N THR A 20 1.91 -7.94 -6.10
CA THR A 20 0.59 -7.32 -6.06
C THR A 20 0.61 -5.87 -6.50
N ASN A 21 1.74 -5.17 -6.27
CA ASN A 21 1.89 -3.81 -6.72
C ASN A 21 3.26 -3.58 -7.38
N VAL A 22 3.32 -2.59 -8.24
CA VAL A 22 4.53 -2.24 -9.01
C VAL A 22 5.64 -1.74 -8.09
N SER A 23 5.29 -1.10 -7.00
CA SER A 23 6.22 -0.56 -6.02
C SER A 23 7.05 -1.67 -5.38
N ALA A 24 6.39 -2.72 -4.87
CA ALA A 24 7.07 -3.89 -4.33
C ALA A 24 7.95 -4.58 -5.38
N ALA A 25 7.50 -4.55 -6.65
CA ALA A 25 8.25 -5.09 -7.78
C ALA A 25 9.60 -4.40 -8.00
N LEU A 26 9.66 -3.09 -7.80
CA LEU A 26 10.85 -2.28 -8.03
C LEU A 26 11.83 -2.28 -6.87
N GLN A 27 11.40 -2.73 -5.68
CA GLN A 27 12.24 -2.74 -4.48
C GLN A 27 13.44 -3.67 -4.67
N GLY A 28 14.65 -3.11 -4.49
CA GLY A 28 15.91 -3.84 -4.63
C GLY A 28 16.32 -4.18 -6.07
N VAL A 29 15.48 -3.87 -7.07
CA VAL A 29 15.74 -4.16 -8.49
C VAL A 29 16.41 -2.98 -9.19
N VAL A 30 16.06 -1.76 -8.81
CA VAL A 30 16.56 -0.56 -9.46
C VAL A 30 17.61 0.13 -8.58
N PRO A 31 18.89 0.21 -9.01
CA PRO A 31 19.93 0.86 -8.23
C PRO A 31 19.60 2.33 -7.94
N GLY A 32 19.67 2.73 -6.66
CA GLY A 32 19.43 4.09 -6.20
C GLY A 32 17.96 4.51 -6.10
N LEU A 33 17.02 3.57 -6.23
CA LEU A 33 15.63 3.74 -5.85
C LEU A 33 15.40 3.04 -4.51
N LYS A 34 15.09 3.80 -3.47
CA LYS A 34 14.67 3.29 -2.16
C LYS A 34 13.15 3.28 -2.12
N ILE A 35 12.58 2.14 -1.77
CA ILE A 35 11.14 1.96 -1.60
C ILE A 35 10.91 1.41 -0.20
N GLU A 36 10.02 2.02 0.54
CA GLU A 36 9.70 1.64 1.91
C GLU A 36 8.20 1.50 2.08
N SER A 37 7.79 0.37 2.67
CA SER A 37 6.45 0.19 3.23
C SER A 37 6.53 0.50 4.72
N THR A 38 5.65 1.34 5.21
CA THR A 38 5.65 1.79 6.61
C THR A 38 4.68 1.00 7.49
N THR A 39 3.69 0.35 6.92
CA THR A 39 2.60 -0.27 7.68
C THR A 39 2.44 -1.77 7.45
N GLY A 40 2.78 -2.28 6.28
CA GLY A 40 2.50 -3.67 5.90
C GLY A 40 1.01 -3.99 5.71
N THR A 41 0.12 -2.99 5.79
CA THR A 41 -1.31 -3.16 5.53
C THR A 41 -1.55 -3.43 4.04
N PRO A 42 -2.44 -4.37 3.66
CA PRO A 42 -2.77 -4.65 2.28
C PRO A 42 -3.16 -3.39 1.51
N GLY A 43 -2.55 -3.21 0.34
CA GLY A 43 -2.85 -2.07 -0.55
C GLY A 43 -2.36 -0.70 -0.10
N ASP A 44 -1.58 -0.60 0.98
CA ASP A 44 -0.99 0.68 1.38
C ASP A 44 0.04 1.17 0.37
N ASP A 45 0.05 2.49 0.18
CA ASP A 45 1.01 3.15 -0.69
C ASP A 45 2.42 3.04 -0.08
N MET A 46 3.40 2.82 -0.96
CA MET A 46 4.81 2.81 -0.57
C MET A 46 5.44 4.16 -0.84
N THR A 47 6.41 4.54 -0.04
CA THR A 47 7.19 5.77 -0.25
C THR A 47 8.38 5.49 -1.16
N TYR A 48 8.64 6.43 -2.06
CA TYR A 48 9.75 6.36 -3.02
C TYR A 48 10.77 7.43 -2.73
N ASN A 49 12.03 7.06 -2.77
CA ASN A 49 13.12 8.00 -2.65
C ASN A 49 14.21 7.69 -3.68
N ILE A 50 14.57 8.67 -4.51
CA ILE A 50 15.68 8.63 -5.44
C ILE A 50 16.75 9.60 -4.91
N ARG A 51 17.99 9.12 -4.62
CA ARG A 51 19.10 9.92 -4.11
C ARG A 51 19.06 10.34 -2.63
N GLY A 52 18.23 9.72 -1.79
CA GLY A 52 18.15 10.08 -0.37
C GLY A 52 17.33 11.35 -0.11
N THR A 53 17.35 11.82 1.14
CA THR A 53 16.57 13.00 1.56
C THR A 53 17.30 14.26 1.11
N THR A 54 16.87 14.86 0.01
CA THR A 54 17.47 16.06 -0.59
C THR A 54 16.78 17.36 -0.17
N SER A 55 15.67 17.26 0.55
CA SER A 55 14.90 18.43 1.04
C SER A 55 14.36 18.16 2.43
N ILE A 56 14.37 19.19 3.29
CA ILE A 56 13.77 19.14 4.64
C ILE A 56 12.26 18.90 4.56
N ASN A 57 11.60 19.37 3.50
CA ASN A 57 10.15 19.20 3.29
C ASN A 57 9.79 17.89 2.57
N GLY A 58 10.78 17.01 2.30
CA GLY A 58 10.56 15.82 1.50
C GLY A 58 10.27 16.13 0.04
N GLY A 59 9.89 15.10 -0.72
CA GLY A 59 9.45 15.17 -2.11
C GLY A 59 9.46 13.80 -2.74
N GLU A 60 8.44 13.51 -3.53
CA GLU A 60 8.32 12.25 -4.26
C GLU A 60 8.76 12.40 -5.71
N PRO A 61 9.34 11.35 -6.33
CA PRO A 61 9.65 11.38 -7.74
C PRO A 61 8.37 11.48 -8.58
N LEU A 62 8.49 12.13 -9.72
CA LEU A 62 7.40 12.17 -10.70
C LEU A 62 7.25 10.80 -11.38
N VAL A 63 6.09 10.16 -11.20
CA VAL A 63 5.78 8.89 -11.86
C VAL A 63 4.99 9.14 -13.14
N LEU A 64 5.51 8.65 -14.27
CA LEU A 64 4.90 8.78 -15.58
C LEU A 64 4.66 7.40 -16.21
N VAL A 65 3.45 7.15 -16.67
CA VAL A 65 3.05 5.95 -17.40
C VAL A 65 2.72 6.32 -18.83
N ASN A 66 3.55 5.87 -19.76
CA ASN A 66 3.48 6.29 -21.16
C ASN A 66 3.49 7.82 -21.31
N ASN A 67 4.38 8.51 -20.55
CA ASN A 67 4.56 9.97 -20.44
C ASN A 67 3.42 10.76 -19.77
N VAL A 68 2.47 10.09 -19.12
CA VAL A 68 1.36 10.74 -18.40
C VAL A 68 1.49 10.50 -16.91
N PRO A 69 1.33 11.51 -16.03
CA PRO A 69 1.31 11.31 -14.59
C PRO A 69 0.22 10.32 -14.17
N MET A 70 0.61 9.33 -13.39
CA MET A 70 -0.32 8.31 -12.90
C MET A 70 0.23 7.67 -11.62
N ASP A 71 -0.67 7.30 -10.70
CA ASP A 71 -0.32 6.50 -9.53
C ASP A 71 0.16 5.10 -9.96
N ILE A 72 1.37 4.76 -9.60
CA ILE A 72 2.01 3.49 -9.94
C ILE A 72 1.26 2.28 -9.37
N ASN A 73 0.59 2.45 -8.23
CA ASN A 73 -0.16 1.39 -7.57
C ASN A 73 -1.49 1.07 -8.27
N MET A 74 -1.91 1.89 -9.23
CA MET A 74 -3.12 1.68 -10.03
C MET A 74 -2.85 0.95 -11.35
N ILE A 75 -1.64 0.40 -11.55
CA ILE A 75 -1.26 -0.35 -12.75
C ILE A 75 -1.11 -1.83 -12.42
N ASP A 76 -1.56 -2.69 -13.33
CA ASP A 76 -1.22 -4.12 -13.25
C ASP A 76 0.28 -4.30 -13.57
N PRO A 77 1.10 -4.89 -12.66
CA PRO A 77 2.51 -5.17 -12.92
C PRO A 77 2.74 -5.96 -14.22
N GLN A 78 1.80 -6.84 -14.59
CA GLN A 78 1.88 -7.65 -15.82
C GLN A 78 1.71 -6.82 -17.10
N ASP A 79 1.19 -5.61 -17.03
CA ASP A 79 1.10 -4.69 -18.17
C ASP A 79 2.39 -3.89 -18.41
N ILE A 80 3.34 -3.92 -17.48
CA ILE A 80 4.59 -3.16 -17.62
C ILE A 80 5.56 -3.90 -18.54
N GLU A 81 6.15 -3.17 -19.47
CA GLU A 81 7.26 -3.62 -20.33
C GLU A 81 8.61 -3.27 -19.71
N SER A 82 8.79 -1.99 -19.33
CA SER A 82 10.03 -1.50 -18.73
C SER A 82 9.80 -0.33 -17.80
N VAL A 83 10.73 -0.16 -16.84
CA VAL A 83 10.81 1.01 -15.96
C VAL A 83 12.18 1.65 -16.15
N SER A 84 12.18 2.95 -16.39
CA SER A 84 13.40 3.76 -16.49
C SER A 84 13.37 4.85 -15.43
N ILE A 85 14.49 5.06 -14.74
CA ILE A 85 14.63 6.10 -13.71
C ILE A 85 15.61 7.15 -14.18
N LEU A 86 15.14 8.39 -14.26
CA LEU A 86 15.93 9.55 -14.55
C LEU A 86 16.39 10.17 -13.23
N LYS A 87 17.69 10.03 -12.94
CA LYS A 87 18.26 10.44 -11.65
C LYS A 87 18.89 11.82 -11.67
N ASP A 88 19.31 12.30 -12.81
CA ASP A 88 19.98 13.60 -12.95
C ASP A 88 19.07 14.69 -13.53
N ALA A 89 19.41 15.93 -13.22
CA ALA A 89 18.66 17.08 -13.69
C ALA A 89 18.70 17.25 -15.23
N ALA A 90 19.74 16.78 -15.90
CA ALA A 90 19.87 16.89 -17.35
C ALA A 90 18.90 15.97 -18.08
N SER A 91 18.80 14.70 -17.63
CA SER A 91 17.84 13.75 -18.22
C SER A 91 16.39 14.06 -17.82
N ALA A 92 16.16 14.71 -16.67
CA ALA A 92 14.85 15.09 -16.17
C ALA A 92 14.36 16.49 -16.63
N ALA A 93 15.25 17.28 -17.28
CA ALA A 93 14.99 18.69 -17.63
C ALA A 93 13.73 18.95 -18.45
N ILE A 94 13.35 18.00 -19.32
CA ILE A 94 12.13 18.10 -20.16
C ILE A 94 10.83 18.08 -19.34
N TYR A 95 10.88 17.63 -18.06
CA TYR A 95 9.74 17.55 -17.17
C TYR A 95 9.65 18.74 -16.20
N GLY A 96 10.62 19.70 -16.29
CA GLY A 96 10.63 20.94 -15.50
C GLY A 96 10.76 20.71 -14.00
N ALA A 97 10.23 21.66 -13.21
CA ALA A 97 10.36 21.67 -11.75
C ALA A 97 9.74 20.43 -11.05
N ARG A 98 8.78 19.75 -11.66
CA ARG A 98 8.17 18.53 -11.10
C ARG A 98 9.14 17.35 -11.02
N ALA A 99 10.21 17.39 -11.80
CA ALA A 99 11.22 16.35 -11.83
C ALA A 99 12.38 16.58 -10.82
N ALA A 100 12.25 17.55 -9.92
CA ALA A 100 13.29 17.91 -8.96
C ALA A 100 13.75 16.72 -8.09
N PHE A 101 12.86 15.80 -7.77
CA PHE A 101 13.12 14.58 -6.99
C PHE A 101 13.39 13.33 -7.85
N GLY A 102 13.56 13.51 -9.16
CA GLY A 102 13.72 12.44 -10.15
C GLY A 102 12.42 12.05 -10.83
N VAL A 103 12.54 11.18 -11.84
CA VAL A 103 11.40 10.72 -12.63
C VAL A 103 11.44 9.20 -12.78
N ILE A 104 10.31 8.55 -12.55
CA ILE A 104 10.07 7.14 -12.81
C ILE A 104 9.22 7.04 -14.09
N LEU A 105 9.82 6.56 -15.17
CA LEU A 105 9.15 6.35 -16.46
C LEU A 105 8.74 4.89 -16.59
N ILE A 106 7.46 4.65 -16.72
CA ILE A 106 6.89 3.32 -16.92
C ILE A 106 6.39 3.22 -18.36
N THR A 107 6.94 2.27 -19.10
CA THR A 107 6.45 1.91 -20.42
C THR A 107 5.63 0.64 -20.32
N THR A 108 4.44 0.65 -20.92
CA THR A 108 3.55 -0.51 -20.87
C THR A 108 3.59 -1.30 -22.16
N LYS A 109 3.32 -2.61 -22.05
CA LYS A 109 3.24 -3.53 -23.18
C LYS A 109 2.20 -3.06 -24.20
N GLN A 110 2.57 -3.14 -25.45
CA GLN A 110 1.71 -2.80 -26.59
C GLN A 110 1.58 -4.01 -27.55
N GLY A 111 0.59 -3.97 -28.41
CA GLY A 111 0.49 -4.91 -29.54
C GLY A 111 1.56 -4.62 -30.62
N LYS A 112 1.89 -5.63 -31.39
CA LYS A 112 2.80 -5.51 -32.55
C LYS A 112 2.02 -5.69 -33.82
N LYS A 113 2.41 -4.97 -34.87
CA LYS A 113 1.87 -5.17 -36.25
C LYS A 113 2.30 -6.53 -36.78
N ASP A 114 1.60 -7.03 -37.79
CA ASP A 114 1.83 -8.31 -38.44
C ASP A 114 1.95 -9.49 -37.46
N MET A 115 1.19 -9.47 -36.39
CA MET A 115 1.19 -10.49 -35.35
C MET A 115 -0.20 -11.10 -35.21
N ALA A 116 -0.30 -12.42 -35.33
CA ALA A 116 -1.51 -13.16 -34.99
C ALA A 116 -1.92 -12.90 -33.54
N PRO A 117 -3.22 -12.96 -33.19
CA PRO A 117 -3.67 -12.81 -31.83
C PRO A 117 -2.97 -13.77 -30.87
N ARG A 118 -2.40 -13.23 -29.78
CA ARG A 118 -1.77 -14.00 -28.72
C ARG A 118 -2.53 -13.75 -27.43
N PHE A 119 -2.96 -14.84 -26.81
CA PHE A 119 -3.59 -14.84 -25.51
C PHE A 119 -2.55 -15.18 -24.43
N ASN A 120 -2.57 -14.46 -23.35
CA ASN A 120 -1.70 -14.71 -22.21
C ASN A 120 -2.51 -14.65 -20.93
N TYR A 121 -2.37 -15.68 -20.09
CA TYR A 121 -2.95 -15.71 -18.74
C TYR A 121 -1.85 -16.03 -17.74
N ASN A 122 -1.72 -15.18 -16.75
CA ASN A 122 -0.83 -15.38 -15.61
C ASN A 122 -1.66 -15.38 -14.34
N ASN A 123 -1.33 -16.28 -13.43
CA ASN A 123 -1.83 -16.26 -12.07
C ASN A 123 -0.68 -16.43 -11.09
N ASN A 124 -0.88 -15.88 -9.91
CA ASN A 124 0.03 -16.04 -8.79
C ASN A 124 -0.77 -16.14 -7.50
N PHE A 125 -0.38 -17.11 -6.65
CA PHE A 125 -0.91 -17.27 -5.31
C PHE A 125 0.26 -17.22 -4.33
N SER A 126 0.12 -16.46 -3.26
CA SER A 126 1.15 -16.38 -2.23
C SER A 126 0.54 -16.26 -0.84
N PHE A 127 1.36 -16.62 0.14
CA PHE A 127 1.03 -16.50 1.55
C PHE A 127 2.07 -15.60 2.22
N SER A 128 1.60 -14.65 2.98
CA SER A 128 2.44 -13.73 3.77
C SER A 128 2.27 -14.00 5.25
N LYS A 129 3.34 -13.87 6.00
CA LYS A 129 3.32 -13.93 7.47
C LYS A 129 4.30 -12.91 8.04
N ALA A 130 4.10 -12.56 9.30
CA ALA A 130 5.09 -11.77 10.01
C ALA A 130 6.44 -12.53 10.05
N SER A 131 7.51 -11.89 9.61
CA SER A 131 8.86 -12.46 9.62
C SER A 131 9.44 -12.50 11.02
N GLU A 132 9.15 -11.47 11.82
CA GLU A 132 9.59 -11.33 13.20
C GLU A 132 8.58 -10.48 13.96
N LEU A 133 8.28 -10.89 15.19
CA LEU A 133 7.43 -10.17 16.10
C LEU A 133 8.23 -9.75 17.33
N PRO A 134 8.00 -8.56 17.89
CA PRO A 134 8.66 -8.14 19.11
C PRO A 134 8.35 -9.10 20.26
N GLN A 135 9.39 -9.54 20.94
CA GLN A 135 9.24 -10.31 22.18
C GLN A 135 8.92 -9.38 23.33
N LYS A 136 8.00 -9.79 24.18
CA LYS A 136 7.63 -9.07 25.39
C LYS A 136 8.30 -9.70 26.59
N ALA A 137 8.64 -8.87 27.59
CA ALA A 137 9.06 -9.37 28.89
C ALA A 137 7.95 -10.21 29.50
N SER A 138 8.29 -11.34 30.10
CA SER A 138 7.36 -12.14 30.88
C SER A 138 6.77 -11.34 32.06
N PRO A 139 5.66 -11.79 32.65
CA PRO A 139 5.11 -11.13 33.85
C PRO A 139 6.12 -10.97 34.97
N LEU A 140 6.94 -12.02 35.21
CA LEU A 140 7.98 -11.98 36.24
C LEU A 140 9.09 -10.99 35.91
N GLU A 141 9.61 -11.00 34.68
CA GLU A 141 10.63 -10.03 34.25
C GLU A 141 10.12 -8.59 34.35
N SER A 142 8.87 -8.35 33.98
CA SER A 142 8.24 -7.03 34.09
C SER A 142 8.21 -6.54 35.54
N VAL A 143 7.79 -7.40 36.46
CA VAL A 143 7.70 -7.06 37.89
C VAL A 143 9.09 -6.89 38.50
N LEU A 144 10.07 -7.73 38.13
CA LEU A 144 11.48 -7.58 38.56
C LEU A 144 12.09 -6.28 38.04
N ALA A 145 11.79 -5.88 36.81
CA ALA A 145 12.23 -4.61 36.26
C ALA A 145 11.66 -3.42 37.05
N TYR A 146 10.38 -3.46 37.43
CA TYR A 146 9.81 -2.44 38.31
C TYR A 146 10.52 -2.38 39.67
N LYS A 147 10.91 -3.55 40.20
CA LYS A 147 11.67 -3.65 41.41
C LYS A 147 13.06 -3.03 41.31
N GLU A 148 13.79 -3.30 40.23
CA GLU A 148 15.11 -2.72 39.94
C GLU A 148 15.07 -1.20 39.73
N MET A 149 14.00 -0.69 39.17
CA MET A 149 13.76 0.76 39.01
C MET A 149 13.52 1.48 40.34
N GLY A 150 13.61 0.79 41.48
CA GLY A 150 13.42 1.37 42.78
C GLY A 150 11.96 1.49 43.22
N TRP A 151 11.05 0.84 42.50
CA TRP A 151 9.61 0.78 42.84
C TRP A 151 9.30 -0.40 43.79
N ALA A 152 10.32 -0.91 44.51
CA ALA A 152 10.27 -2.20 45.18
C ALA A 152 9.84 -2.19 46.63
N ASN A 153 10.07 -1.11 47.34
CA ASN A 153 9.84 -1.08 48.77
C ASN A 153 8.47 -0.48 49.06
N ASP A 154 7.49 -1.37 49.27
CA ASP A 154 6.09 -1.01 49.53
C ASP A 154 5.45 -0.04 48.51
N THR A 155 6.07 0.06 47.35
CA THR A 155 5.60 0.91 46.26
C THR A 155 4.54 0.18 45.46
N TYR A 156 3.47 0.88 45.13
CA TYR A 156 2.40 0.36 44.29
C TYR A 156 2.60 0.80 42.84
N VAL A 157 2.54 -0.17 41.94
CA VAL A 157 2.41 0.07 40.49
C VAL A 157 0.99 -0.31 40.08
N ASP A 158 0.27 0.62 39.50
CA ASP A 158 -1.15 0.44 39.18
C ASP A 158 -2.00 0.04 40.43
N GLY A 159 -1.64 0.54 41.61
CA GLY A 159 -2.30 0.20 42.87
C GLY A 159 -1.87 -1.16 43.47
N LYS A 160 -0.85 -1.83 42.92
CA LYS A 160 -0.40 -3.16 43.35
C LYS A 160 0.93 -3.11 44.10
N ASN A 161 1.04 -3.85 45.22
CA ASN A 161 2.32 -4.07 45.88
C ASN A 161 3.20 -5.00 45.04
N ILE A 162 4.39 -4.55 44.64
CA ILE A 162 5.31 -5.26 43.74
C ILE A 162 5.81 -6.56 44.38
N THR A 163 6.15 -6.57 45.64
CA THR A 163 6.64 -7.78 46.33
C THR A 163 5.56 -8.87 46.43
N GLN A 164 4.33 -8.45 46.72
CA GLN A 164 3.18 -9.35 46.73
C GLN A 164 2.89 -9.89 45.31
N TRP A 165 2.96 -9.04 44.32
CA TRP A 165 2.75 -9.44 42.93
C TRP A 165 3.80 -10.44 42.45
N GLU A 166 5.09 -10.21 42.74
CA GLU A 166 6.15 -11.19 42.50
C GLU A 166 5.82 -12.55 43.15
N GLY A 167 5.37 -12.55 44.40
CA GLY A 167 4.97 -13.78 45.11
C GLY A 167 3.87 -14.55 44.36
N TYR A 168 2.80 -13.87 43.94
CA TYR A 168 1.70 -14.48 43.21
C TYR A 168 2.13 -15.02 41.83
N ILE A 169 3.01 -14.32 41.10
CA ILE A 169 3.53 -14.81 39.80
C ILE A 169 4.33 -16.10 40.00
N ARG A 170 5.19 -16.15 41.03
CA ARG A 170 6.00 -17.35 41.31
C ARG A 170 5.12 -18.53 41.77
N ASP A 171 4.09 -18.28 42.55
CA ASP A 171 3.13 -19.33 42.96
C ASP A 171 2.31 -19.81 41.76
N TYR A 172 1.87 -18.92 40.89
CA TYR A 172 1.20 -19.25 39.64
C TYR A 172 2.10 -20.13 38.73
N GLN A 173 3.37 -19.78 38.60
CA GLN A 173 4.32 -20.56 37.80
C GLN A 173 4.53 -21.96 38.35
N ALA A 174 4.52 -22.11 39.68
CA ALA A 174 4.65 -23.41 40.34
C ALA A 174 3.35 -24.23 40.27
N ASN A 175 2.20 -23.62 40.42
CA ASN A 175 0.90 -24.25 40.52
C ASN A 175 -0.19 -23.51 39.75
N PRO A 176 -0.17 -23.54 38.40
CA PRO A 176 -1.15 -22.77 37.58
C PRO A 176 -2.61 -23.15 37.85
N SER A 177 -2.85 -24.39 38.29
CA SER A 177 -4.22 -24.88 38.58
C SER A 177 -4.89 -24.19 39.74
N ASN A 178 -4.12 -23.55 40.64
CA ASN A 178 -4.68 -22.77 41.76
C ASN A 178 -5.28 -21.44 41.25
N TYR A 179 -4.94 -21.02 40.03
CA TYR A 179 -5.34 -19.74 39.44
C TYR A 179 -5.79 -19.94 38.00
N PRO A 180 -6.92 -20.64 37.77
CA PRO A 180 -7.33 -21.06 36.41
C PRO A 180 -7.51 -19.90 35.43
N ASN A 181 -7.87 -18.72 35.94
CA ASN A 181 -8.02 -17.50 35.13
C ASN A 181 -6.70 -16.75 34.90
N GLY A 182 -5.60 -17.11 35.60
CA GLY A 182 -4.32 -16.43 35.52
C GLY A 182 -4.28 -15.08 36.24
N TYR A 183 -5.24 -14.84 37.14
CA TYR A 183 -5.27 -13.66 37.99
C TYR A 183 -5.90 -13.97 39.35
N ILE A 184 -5.70 -13.09 40.34
CA ILE A 184 -6.31 -13.14 41.65
C ILE A 184 -6.68 -11.73 42.10
N PHE A 185 -7.72 -11.63 42.93
CA PHE A 185 -7.99 -10.47 43.77
C PHE A 185 -7.53 -10.79 45.20
N ASP A 186 -6.77 -9.88 45.80
CA ASP A 186 -6.42 -10.00 47.24
C ASP A 186 -7.61 -9.65 48.13
N ASP A 187 -7.42 -9.78 49.46
CA ASP A 187 -8.46 -9.46 50.46
C ASP A 187 -8.88 -7.97 50.46
N GLN A 188 -8.11 -7.11 49.83
CA GLN A 188 -8.38 -5.68 49.68
C GLN A 188 -9.04 -5.35 48.33
N GLY A 189 -9.25 -6.36 47.45
CA GLY A 189 -9.83 -6.19 46.15
C GLY A 189 -8.83 -5.75 45.06
N ASN A 190 -7.52 -5.80 45.32
CA ASN A 190 -6.50 -5.49 44.32
C ASN A 190 -6.34 -6.65 43.37
N LEU A 191 -6.31 -6.35 42.06
CA LEU A 191 -6.13 -7.34 40.99
C LEU A 191 -4.63 -7.58 40.70
N PHE A 192 -4.24 -8.86 40.70
CA PHE A 192 -2.89 -9.30 40.32
C PHE A 192 -2.99 -10.22 39.10
N LEU A 193 -2.43 -9.78 37.98
CA LEU A 193 -2.38 -10.51 36.69
C LEU A 193 -1.06 -11.31 36.62
N MET A 194 -1.13 -12.61 36.37
CA MET A 194 0.02 -13.51 36.47
C MET A 194 0.29 -14.28 35.19
N ARG A 195 -0.77 -14.49 34.36
CA ARG A 195 -0.63 -15.27 33.11
C ARG A 195 0.15 -14.48 32.07
N GLU A 196 1.07 -15.14 31.41
CA GLU A 196 1.71 -14.63 30.20
C GLU A 196 0.78 -14.85 29.01
N ASN A 197 0.49 -13.81 28.27
CA ASN A 197 -0.38 -13.82 27.12
C ASN A 197 0.36 -13.23 25.90
N ASP A 198 0.18 -13.84 24.75
CA ASP A 198 0.72 -13.35 23.48
C ASP A 198 -0.31 -12.48 22.77
N MET A 199 -0.14 -11.15 22.86
CA MET A 199 -1.03 -10.17 22.26
C MET A 199 -0.98 -10.21 20.73
N PHE A 200 0.13 -10.64 20.16
CA PHE A 200 0.27 -10.75 18.71
C PHE A 200 -0.44 -11.99 18.19
N ALA A 201 -0.25 -13.14 18.86
CA ALA A 201 -0.96 -14.37 18.51
C ALA A 201 -2.49 -14.24 18.64
N ASP A 202 -2.98 -13.44 19.61
CA ASP A 202 -4.43 -13.19 19.77
C ASP A 202 -5.02 -12.35 18.63
N MET A 203 -4.25 -11.43 18.05
CA MET A 203 -4.77 -10.51 17.03
C MET A 203 -4.42 -10.89 15.58
N MET A 204 -3.59 -11.92 15.37
CA MET A 204 -3.07 -12.28 14.06
C MET A 204 -3.44 -13.70 13.67
N ASP A 205 -3.69 -13.88 12.37
CA ASP A 205 -3.73 -15.21 11.75
C ASP A 205 -2.31 -15.68 11.39
N ASN A 206 -2.18 -17.00 11.12
CA ASN A 206 -0.90 -17.58 10.77
C ASN A 206 -0.33 -17.04 9.45
N PHE A 207 -1.20 -16.64 8.52
CA PHE A 207 -0.81 -16.08 7.23
C PHE A 207 -1.95 -15.28 6.59
N GLY A 208 -1.60 -14.27 5.82
CA GLY A 208 -2.47 -13.61 4.86
C GLY A 208 -2.40 -14.30 3.50
N PHE A 209 -3.49 -14.29 2.75
CA PHE A 209 -3.57 -14.87 1.42
C PHE A 209 -3.56 -13.78 0.35
N MET A 210 -2.82 -14.03 -0.73
CA MET A 210 -2.71 -13.11 -1.84
C MET A 210 -2.90 -13.84 -3.16
N GLN A 211 -3.68 -13.25 -4.06
CA GLN A 211 -3.91 -13.77 -5.40
C GLN A 211 -3.83 -12.66 -6.44
N ASN A 212 -3.25 -13.00 -7.58
CA ASN A 212 -3.20 -12.12 -8.74
C ASN A 212 -3.55 -12.92 -10.00
N HIS A 213 -4.44 -12.38 -10.81
CA HIS A 213 -4.85 -12.93 -12.09
C HIS A 213 -4.72 -11.86 -13.15
N SER A 214 -4.04 -12.14 -14.23
CA SER A 214 -3.89 -11.24 -15.37
C SER A 214 -4.13 -11.98 -16.67
N PHE A 215 -5.06 -11.50 -17.47
CA PHE A 215 -5.38 -11.99 -18.78
C PHE A 215 -5.12 -10.90 -19.81
N SER A 216 -4.51 -11.24 -20.94
CA SER A 216 -4.33 -10.27 -22.02
C SER A 216 -4.41 -10.92 -23.39
N VAL A 217 -4.87 -10.14 -24.37
CA VAL A 217 -4.80 -10.46 -25.78
C VAL A 217 -4.10 -9.34 -26.53
N SER A 218 -3.17 -9.68 -27.38
CA SER A 218 -2.47 -8.72 -28.24
C SER A 218 -2.27 -9.28 -29.64
N GLY A 219 -2.26 -8.40 -30.63
CA GLY A 219 -2.10 -8.78 -32.02
C GLY A 219 -2.06 -7.56 -32.94
N GLY A 220 -2.07 -7.79 -34.22
CA GLY A 220 -2.14 -6.72 -35.20
C GLY A 220 -2.09 -7.20 -36.65
N SER A 221 -2.60 -6.36 -37.52
CA SER A 221 -2.45 -6.48 -38.99
C SER A 221 -1.28 -5.61 -39.46
N GLN A 222 -1.09 -5.50 -40.79
CA GLN A 222 -0.08 -4.60 -41.37
C GLN A 222 -0.22 -3.14 -40.94
N ARG A 223 -1.45 -2.68 -40.62
CA ARG A 223 -1.77 -1.29 -40.30
C ARG A 223 -2.28 -1.08 -38.89
N THR A 224 -2.57 -2.14 -38.19
CA THR A 224 -3.14 -2.03 -36.82
C THR A 224 -2.30 -2.82 -35.84
N SER A 225 -2.20 -2.34 -34.61
CA SER A 225 -1.77 -3.15 -33.48
C SER A 225 -2.67 -2.87 -32.31
N TYR A 226 -2.97 -3.90 -31.52
CA TYR A 226 -3.84 -3.79 -30.36
C TYR A 226 -3.35 -4.65 -29.20
N ARG A 227 -3.70 -4.21 -27.99
CA ARG A 227 -3.60 -4.99 -26.77
C ARG A 227 -4.78 -4.67 -25.86
N LEU A 228 -5.40 -5.71 -25.31
CA LEU A 228 -6.39 -5.61 -24.26
C LEU A 228 -5.87 -6.39 -23.05
N SER A 229 -6.06 -5.91 -21.83
CA SER A 229 -5.75 -6.65 -20.63
C SER A 229 -6.80 -6.46 -19.55
N LEU A 230 -6.94 -7.49 -18.71
CA LEU A 230 -7.77 -7.56 -17.52
C LEU A 230 -6.91 -8.10 -16.38
N GLY A 231 -6.88 -7.41 -15.26
CA GLY A 231 -6.16 -7.82 -14.06
C GLY A 231 -7.08 -7.81 -12.84
N TYR A 232 -6.88 -8.78 -11.95
CA TYR A 232 -7.44 -8.80 -10.61
C TYR A 232 -6.34 -9.06 -9.59
N THR A 233 -6.33 -8.30 -8.53
CA THR A 233 -5.45 -8.47 -7.38
C THR A 233 -6.31 -8.50 -6.13
N GLY A 234 -6.17 -9.55 -5.32
CA GLY A 234 -6.75 -9.66 -3.99
C GLY A 234 -5.65 -9.95 -2.97
N GLU A 235 -5.69 -9.27 -1.84
CA GLU A 235 -4.72 -9.42 -0.76
C GLU A 235 -5.45 -9.33 0.57
N ASP A 236 -5.41 -10.41 1.34
CA ASP A 236 -5.89 -10.45 2.72
C ASP A 236 -4.71 -10.15 3.66
N GLY A 237 -4.97 -9.35 4.69
CA GLY A 237 -3.99 -9.06 5.74
C GLY A 237 -3.76 -10.26 6.66
N ILE A 238 -2.92 -10.04 7.67
CA ILE A 238 -2.58 -11.06 8.68
C ILE A 238 -3.35 -10.88 9.99
N LEU A 239 -4.32 -9.97 10.06
CA LEU A 239 -5.14 -9.78 11.25
C LEU A 239 -6.25 -10.84 11.33
N VAL A 240 -6.66 -11.17 12.54
CA VAL A 240 -7.60 -12.26 12.91
C VAL A 240 -9.03 -12.09 12.36
N THR A 241 -9.22 -11.29 11.32
CA THR A 241 -10.52 -11.08 10.65
C THR A 241 -10.29 -10.81 9.17
N ASP A 242 -11.35 -10.92 8.38
CA ASP A 242 -11.37 -10.53 6.96
C ASP A 242 -11.54 -9.01 6.72
N LYS A 243 -11.34 -8.19 7.77
CA LYS A 243 -11.53 -6.74 7.72
C LYS A 243 -10.32 -5.97 7.24
N ASP A 244 -9.16 -6.61 7.12
CA ASP A 244 -7.92 -6.04 6.63
C ASP A 244 -7.59 -6.63 5.26
N LYS A 245 -8.08 -5.98 4.19
CA LYS A 245 -7.93 -6.52 2.84
C LYS A 245 -7.89 -5.45 1.75
N PHE A 246 -7.37 -5.84 0.62
CA PHE A 246 -7.29 -5.04 -0.58
C PHE A 246 -7.72 -5.82 -1.82
N ASP A 247 -8.57 -5.20 -2.63
CA ASP A 247 -9.00 -5.70 -3.93
C ASP A 247 -8.77 -4.66 -5.01
N ARG A 248 -8.27 -5.06 -6.18
CA ARG A 248 -8.11 -4.18 -7.32
C ARG A 248 -8.44 -4.88 -8.63
N ILE A 249 -9.20 -4.20 -9.47
CA ILE A 249 -9.46 -4.60 -10.85
C ILE A 249 -8.80 -3.57 -11.78
N ASN A 250 -8.07 -4.07 -12.76
CA ASN A 250 -7.44 -3.28 -13.81
C ASN A 250 -7.98 -3.69 -15.18
N MET A 251 -8.23 -2.71 -16.03
CA MET A 251 -8.53 -2.92 -17.45
C MET A 251 -7.68 -1.97 -18.28
N SER A 252 -7.05 -2.46 -19.33
CA SER A 252 -6.34 -1.60 -20.27
C SER A 252 -6.65 -1.97 -21.71
N SER A 253 -6.69 -0.95 -22.58
CA SER A 253 -6.90 -1.11 -24.01
C SER A 253 -5.95 -0.17 -24.75
N PHE A 254 -5.13 -0.71 -25.63
CA PHE A 254 -4.29 0.03 -26.54
C PHE A 254 -4.63 -0.34 -27.97
N LEU A 255 -4.83 0.66 -28.80
CA LEU A 255 -5.05 0.53 -30.25
C LEU A 255 -4.17 1.53 -30.99
N SER A 256 -3.47 1.07 -32.02
CA SER A 256 -2.72 1.92 -32.95
C SER A 256 -3.13 1.58 -34.39
N VAL A 257 -3.44 2.58 -35.18
CA VAL A 257 -3.89 2.44 -36.56
C VAL A 257 -3.09 3.36 -37.48
N ASP A 258 -2.39 2.80 -38.50
CA ASP A 258 -1.87 3.58 -39.59
C ASP A 258 -3.00 3.86 -40.60
N VAL A 259 -3.59 5.03 -40.49
CA VAL A 259 -4.67 5.48 -41.38
C VAL A 259 -4.15 5.50 -42.81
N ASN A 260 -2.90 5.99 -42.98
CA ASN A 260 -2.17 5.97 -44.23
C ASN A 260 -0.64 6.00 -43.95
N LYS A 261 0.18 6.21 -44.98
CA LYS A 261 1.66 6.16 -44.88
C LYS A 261 2.26 7.29 -44.02
N TRP A 262 1.53 8.38 -43.81
CA TRP A 262 2.01 9.55 -43.09
C TRP A 262 1.18 9.88 -41.85
N LEU A 263 0.07 9.17 -41.59
CA LEU A 263 -0.84 9.42 -40.45
C LEU A 263 -1.06 8.14 -39.63
N THR A 264 -0.66 8.17 -38.37
CA THR A 264 -0.96 7.13 -37.37
C THR A 264 -1.79 7.74 -36.24
N THR A 265 -2.82 7.02 -35.83
CA THR A 265 -3.63 7.37 -34.64
C THR A 265 -3.49 6.30 -33.57
N GLN A 266 -3.47 6.71 -32.32
CA GLN A 266 -3.39 5.80 -31.18
C GLN A 266 -4.40 6.18 -30.11
N LEU A 267 -4.94 5.17 -29.43
CA LEU A 267 -5.84 5.31 -28.30
C LEU A 267 -5.36 4.38 -27.18
N ASP A 268 -5.13 4.92 -25.98
CA ASP A 268 -4.79 4.18 -24.75
C ASP A 268 -5.85 4.53 -23.68
N ILE A 269 -6.63 3.52 -23.28
CA ILE A 269 -7.65 3.65 -22.22
C ILE A 269 -7.23 2.74 -21.08
N ARG A 270 -7.22 3.28 -19.86
CA ARG A 270 -6.94 2.54 -18.63
C ARG A 270 -7.99 2.82 -17.58
N TYR A 271 -8.46 1.75 -16.99
CA TYR A 271 -9.37 1.79 -15.86
C TYR A 271 -8.78 0.97 -14.73
N ALA A 272 -8.81 1.52 -13.53
CA ALA A 272 -8.48 0.82 -12.31
C ALA A 272 -9.50 1.16 -11.23
N ASN A 273 -9.94 0.15 -10.51
CA ASN A 273 -10.81 0.30 -9.35
C ASN A 273 -10.23 -0.50 -8.20
N SER A 274 -9.99 0.13 -7.07
CA SER A 274 -9.51 -0.54 -5.86
C SER A 274 -10.43 -0.28 -4.68
N THR A 275 -10.50 -1.27 -3.80
CA THR A 275 -11.13 -1.17 -2.49
C THR A 275 -10.14 -1.66 -1.46
N GLN A 276 -9.83 -0.81 -0.49
CA GLN A 276 -9.02 -1.13 0.66
C GLN A 276 -9.90 -1.06 1.92
N ASN A 277 -9.91 -2.13 2.68
CA ASN A 277 -10.42 -2.16 4.02
C ASN A 277 -9.23 -2.10 4.98
N LYS A 278 -9.28 -1.19 5.94
CA LYS A 278 -8.17 -0.92 6.85
C LYS A 278 -8.66 -0.85 8.29
N VAL A 279 -8.14 -1.71 9.14
CA VAL A 279 -8.46 -1.69 10.56
C VAL A 279 -7.62 -0.61 11.23
N GLU A 280 -8.22 0.53 11.52
CA GLU A 280 -7.54 1.68 12.17
C GLU A 280 -7.97 1.90 13.62
N GLN A 281 -9.03 1.22 14.06
CA GLN A 281 -9.59 1.41 15.40
C GLN A 281 -8.75 0.67 16.44
N GLY A 282 -8.54 1.32 17.57
CA GLY A 282 -7.91 0.73 18.74
C GLY A 282 -6.80 1.59 19.35
N GLY A 283 -6.96 1.93 20.65
CA GLY A 283 -5.97 2.54 21.49
C GLY A 283 -5.31 3.82 20.97
N ARG A 284 -4.29 4.28 21.66
CA ARG A 284 -3.60 5.56 21.38
C ARG A 284 -2.87 5.57 20.03
N ASN A 285 -2.45 4.42 19.53
CA ASN A 285 -1.60 4.30 18.32
C ASN A 285 -2.12 3.24 17.34
N GLY A 286 -3.43 2.99 17.30
CA GLY A 286 -4.04 1.96 16.48
C GLY A 286 -3.81 0.54 17.03
N VAL A 287 -4.19 -0.45 16.24
CA VAL A 287 -4.15 -1.87 16.63
C VAL A 287 -2.73 -2.34 16.99
N TRP A 288 -1.76 -2.04 16.13
CA TRP A 288 -0.36 -2.42 16.35
C TRP A 288 0.26 -1.71 17.54
N GLY A 289 0.01 -0.40 17.68
CA GLY A 289 0.50 0.37 18.83
C GLY A 289 -0.07 -0.12 20.14
N SER A 290 -1.34 -0.50 20.17
CA SER A 290 -1.96 -1.10 21.35
C SER A 290 -1.31 -2.44 21.71
N ALA A 291 -1.10 -3.34 20.72
CA ALA A 291 -0.41 -4.60 20.93
C ALA A 291 1.02 -4.41 21.45
N MET A 292 1.73 -3.38 20.96
CA MET A 292 3.09 -3.06 21.43
C MET A 292 3.14 -2.55 22.86
N HIS A 293 2.18 -1.74 23.28
CA HIS A 293 2.17 -1.10 24.60
C HIS A 293 1.64 -2.00 25.72
N LEU A 294 0.71 -2.91 25.41
CA LEU A 294 0.16 -3.80 26.41
C LEU A 294 1.22 -4.80 26.92
N PRO A 295 1.42 -4.94 28.25
CA PRO A 295 2.38 -5.92 28.79
C PRO A 295 1.89 -7.36 28.59
N SER A 296 2.79 -8.33 28.64
CA SER A 296 2.45 -9.76 28.46
C SER A 296 1.46 -10.29 29.53
N TYR A 297 1.43 -9.72 30.69
CA TYR A 297 0.48 -10.10 31.75
C TYR A 297 -0.93 -9.51 31.55
N HIS A 298 -1.14 -8.67 30.54
CA HIS A 298 -2.47 -8.10 30.26
C HIS A 298 -3.47 -9.21 29.93
N ASN A 299 -4.66 -9.15 30.57
CA ASN A 299 -5.67 -10.17 30.37
C ASN A 299 -6.28 -10.11 28.96
N ILE A 300 -6.34 -11.26 28.29
CA ILE A 300 -6.99 -11.43 26.99
C ILE A 300 -8.31 -12.19 27.07
N LEU A 301 -8.60 -12.80 28.23
CA LEU A 301 -9.82 -13.56 28.41
C LEU A 301 -11.02 -12.64 28.57
N PRO A 302 -12.17 -13.02 28.00
CA PRO A 302 -13.41 -12.29 28.22
C PRO A 302 -13.82 -12.35 29.69
N TYR A 303 -14.68 -11.42 30.07
CA TYR A 303 -15.24 -11.33 31.40
C TYR A 303 -16.76 -11.40 31.35
N GLU A 304 -17.36 -12.24 32.18
CA GLU A 304 -18.81 -12.37 32.30
C GLU A 304 -19.34 -11.44 33.39
N GLN A 305 -20.31 -10.61 33.03
CA GLN A 305 -21.06 -9.78 33.95
C GLN A 305 -22.55 -9.86 33.63
N ASP A 306 -23.37 -10.17 34.64
CA ASP A 306 -24.84 -10.30 34.50
C ASP A 306 -25.28 -11.29 33.41
N GLY A 307 -24.52 -12.39 33.20
CA GLY A 307 -24.79 -13.39 32.18
C GLY A 307 -24.40 -12.95 30.76
N ILE A 308 -23.69 -11.84 30.61
CA ILE A 308 -23.18 -11.34 29.34
C ILE A 308 -21.67 -11.39 29.37
N GLU A 309 -21.09 -11.99 28.33
CA GLU A 309 -19.65 -12.03 28.12
C GLU A 309 -19.17 -10.76 27.40
N TYR A 310 -18.19 -10.08 27.95
CA TYR A 310 -17.56 -8.90 27.39
C TYR A 310 -16.10 -9.16 27.08
N PRO A 311 -15.60 -8.75 25.90
CA PRO A 311 -14.20 -8.94 25.55
C PRO A 311 -13.28 -8.09 26.43
N ALA A 312 -12.05 -8.54 26.64
CA ALA A 312 -11.02 -7.74 27.29
C ALA A 312 -10.54 -6.60 26.39
N GLU A 313 -9.94 -5.57 27.00
CA GLU A 313 -9.31 -4.46 26.27
C GLU A 313 -8.02 -4.94 25.59
N THR A 314 -8.12 -5.46 24.37
CA THR A 314 -6.99 -5.95 23.60
C THR A 314 -7.00 -5.42 22.17
N SER A 315 -5.87 -5.52 21.47
CA SER A 315 -5.81 -5.22 20.04
C SER A 315 -6.74 -6.13 19.24
N ALA A 316 -6.83 -7.41 19.61
CA ALA A 316 -7.74 -8.37 18.97
C ALA A 316 -9.21 -7.96 19.11
N THR A 317 -9.59 -7.42 20.28
CA THR A 317 -10.93 -6.88 20.51
C THR A 317 -11.23 -5.73 19.55
N PHE A 318 -10.28 -4.82 19.36
CA PHE A 318 -10.43 -3.73 18.40
C PHE A 318 -10.55 -4.21 16.96
N VAL A 319 -9.80 -5.25 16.58
CA VAL A 319 -9.88 -5.88 15.26
C VAL A 319 -11.24 -6.59 15.06
N ARG A 320 -11.68 -7.38 16.04
CA ARG A 320 -12.90 -8.18 15.94
C ARG A 320 -14.18 -7.33 15.96
N TYR A 321 -14.24 -6.33 16.84
CA TYR A 321 -15.45 -5.54 17.09
C TYR A 321 -15.46 -4.20 16.36
N GLY A 322 -14.30 -3.64 16.01
CA GLY A 322 -14.20 -2.42 15.23
C GLY A 322 -14.62 -2.62 13.77
N GLU A 323 -15.16 -1.58 13.16
CA GLU A 323 -15.47 -1.57 11.72
C GLU A 323 -14.27 -1.04 10.92
N PRO A 324 -13.97 -1.58 9.74
CA PRO A 324 -12.87 -1.09 8.93
C PRO A 324 -13.19 0.27 8.31
N ARG A 325 -12.17 1.07 8.15
CA ARG A 325 -12.19 2.19 7.22
C ARG A 325 -12.17 1.64 5.80
N VAL A 326 -13.09 2.06 4.96
CA VAL A 326 -13.19 1.62 3.56
C VAL A 326 -12.75 2.75 2.65
N ILE A 327 -11.69 2.52 1.89
CA ILE A 327 -11.16 3.46 0.91
C ILE A 327 -11.37 2.85 -0.47
N LYS A 328 -12.09 3.55 -1.33
CA LYS A 328 -12.27 3.16 -2.74
C LYS A 328 -11.63 4.21 -3.63
N LYS A 329 -10.80 3.78 -4.57
CA LYS A 329 -10.22 4.65 -5.59
C LYS A 329 -10.59 4.11 -6.97
N THR A 330 -11.10 4.98 -7.82
CA THR A 330 -11.34 4.67 -9.22
C THR A 330 -10.53 5.62 -10.08
N ASN A 331 -9.80 5.10 -11.04
CA ASN A 331 -9.02 5.87 -12.00
C ASN A 331 -9.45 5.50 -13.42
N LEU A 332 -9.88 6.47 -14.21
CA LEU A 332 -10.16 6.33 -15.64
C LEU A 332 -9.26 7.32 -16.40
N ARG A 333 -8.35 6.77 -17.21
CA ARG A 333 -7.46 7.54 -18.07
C ARG A 333 -7.72 7.21 -19.53
N THR A 334 -7.83 8.23 -20.36
CA THR A 334 -7.91 8.14 -21.81
C THR A 334 -6.83 9.02 -22.43
N LEU A 335 -6.01 8.46 -23.30
CA LEU A 335 -5.01 9.18 -24.09
C LEU A 335 -5.27 8.94 -25.56
N GLY A 336 -5.51 10.00 -26.30
CA GLY A 336 -5.56 10.01 -27.76
C GLY A 336 -4.28 10.63 -28.31
N ARG A 337 -3.67 10.00 -29.32
CA ARG A 337 -2.44 10.47 -29.96
C ARG A 337 -2.58 10.44 -31.48
N VAL A 338 -2.11 11.48 -32.13
CA VAL A 338 -2.01 11.59 -33.59
C VAL A 338 -0.57 11.85 -33.96
N ILE A 339 -0.03 11.02 -34.83
CA ILE A 339 1.35 11.13 -35.33
C ILE A 339 1.30 11.39 -36.84
N ILE A 340 1.87 12.51 -37.27
CA ILE A 340 1.97 12.92 -38.67
C ILE A 340 3.43 12.84 -39.07
N SER A 341 3.73 12.05 -40.12
CA SER A 341 5.07 11.86 -40.67
C SER A 341 5.08 12.31 -42.14
N PRO A 342 5.07 13.63 -42.44
CA PRO A 342 4.84 14.17 -43.78
C PRO A 342 6.04 13.97 -44.72
N LEU A 343 7.24 13.83 -44.15
CA LEU A 343 8.47 13.57 -44.88
C LEU A 343 9.43 12.73 -44.03
N LYS A 344 10.46 12.17 -44.67
CA LYS A 344 11.45 11.32 -44.00
C LYS A 344 12.16 12.12 -42.90
N GLY A 345 12.22 11.55 -41.70
CA GLY A 345 12.87 12.14 -40.52
C GLY A 345 11.99 13.09 -39.71
N LEU A 346 10.90 13.65 -40.26
CA LEU A 346 10.01 14.54 -39.54
C LEU A 346 8.79 13.79 -38.98
N LYS A 347 8.61 13.88 -37.64
CA LYS A 347 7.43 13.37 -36.94
C LYS A 347 6.82 14.52 -36.09
N ILE A 348 5.54 14.79 -36.31
CA ILE A 348 4.74 15.74 -35.55
C ILE A 348 3.74 14.94 -34.77
N THR A 349 3.75 15.08 -33.45
CA THR A 349 2.88 14.34 -32.53
C THR A 349 1.99 15.31 -31.76
N GLY A 350 0.69 15.06 -31.78
CA GLY A 350 -0.28 15.70 -30.91
C GLY A 350 -0.92 14.68 -29.98
N GLU A 351 -1.03 15.02 -28.71
CA GLU A 351 -1.61 14.14 -27.68
C GLU A 351 -2.61 14.92 -26.84
N TYR A 352 -3.70 14.27 -26.50
CA TYR A 352 -4.63 14.74 -25.47
C TYR A 352 -4.85 13.62 -24.46
N THR A 353 -4.71 13.97 -23.20
CA THR A 353 -4.95 13.08 -22.06
C THR A 353 -6.07 13.64 -21.20
N TYR A 354 -7.05 12.81 -20.89
CA TYR A 354 -8.02 13.01 -19.83
C TYR A 354 -7.83 11.92 -18.77
N ASN A 355 -7.70 12.31 -17.51
CA ASN A 355 -7.62 11.40 -16.38
C ASN A 355 -8.56 11.85 -15.27
N ARG A 356 -9.45 10.96 -14.81
CA ARG A 356 -10.32 11.20 -13.67
C ARG A 356 -10.04 10.18 -12.57
N ILE A 357 -9.70 10.69 -11.40
CA ILE A 357 -9.56 9.92 -10.17
C ILE A 357 -10.75 10.27 -9.28
N THR A 358 -11.45 9.26 -8.79
CA THR A 358 -12.52 9.42 -7.80
C THR A 358 -12.11 8.67 -6.53
N GLU A 359 -12.19 9.34 -5.40
CA GLU A 359 -11.88 8.77 -4.10
C GLU A 359 -13.13 8.80 -3.21
N TYR A 360 -13.35 7.69 -2.53
CA TYR A 360 -14.41 7.51 -1.55
C TYR A 360 -13.78 6.92 -0.30
N ASN A 361 -13.93 7.62 0.82
CA ASN A 361 -13.36 7.23 2.08
C ASN A 361 -14.45 7.25 3.15
N ARG A 362 -14.85 6.05 3.59
CA ARG A 362 -15.87 5.84 4.61
C ARG A 362 -15.23 5.35 5.89
N MET A 363 -15.48 6.05 6.97
CA MET A 363 -15.14 5.63 8.32
C MET A 363 -16.43 5.50 9.14
N TYR A 364 -16.66 4.31 9.67
CA TYR A 364 -17.72 4.08 10.63
C TYR A 364 -17.10 3.55 11.92
N VAL A 365 -17.31 4.26 13.02
CA VAL A 365 -16.86 3.85 14.34
C VAL A 365 -18.09 3.43 15.12
N ASN A 366 -18.33 2.12 15.20
CA ASN A 366 -19.41 1.54 16.00
C ASN A 366 -19.06 1.58 17.49
N LYS A 367 -20.09 1.74 18.32
CA LYS A 367 -19.96 1.64 19.78
C LYS A 367 -20.09 0.19 20.21
N TYR A 368 -19.13 -0.28 21.00
CA TYR A 368 -19.19 -1.57 21.69
C TYR A 368 -18.59 -1.46 23.08
N LYS A 369 -18.88 -2.45 23.94
CA LYS A 369 -18.38 -2.50 25.31
C LYS A 369 -17.26 -3.51 25.42
N TYR A 370 -16.33 -3.25 26.30
CA TYR A 370 -15.26 -4.15 26.70
C TYR A 370 -14.93 -3.94 28.18
N ILE A 371 -14.30 -4.93 28.79
CA ILE A 371 -13.80 -4.80 30.17
C ILE A 371 -12.42 -4.14 30.14
N GLY A 372 -12.27 -3.05 30.86
CA GLY A 372 -10.99 -2.34 30.95
C GLY A 372 -9.91 -3.15 31.65
N PHE A 373 -8.67 -2.73 31.48
CA PHE A 373 -7.45 -3.41 31.94
C PHE A 373 -7.48 -3.89 33.39
N ASN A 374 -8.01 -3.09 34.28
CA ASN A 374 -8.01 -3.37 35.73
C ASN A 374 -9.31 -4.04 36.19
N PHE A 375 -10.16 -4.54 35.32
CA PHE A 375 -11.51 -5.03 35.64
C PHE A 375 -12.36 -3.99 36.41
N THR A 376 -12.01 -2.71 36.27
CA THR A 376 -12.66 -1.61 37.02
C THR A 376 -14.08 -1.31 36.53
N GLY A 377 -14.53 -2.00 35.48
CA GLY A 377 -15.86 -1.86 34.94
C GLY A 377 -15.90 -1.95 33.41
N LEU A 378 -17.12 -1.94 32.88
CA LEU A 378 -17.36 -1.92 31.46
C LEU A 378 -17.07 -0.53 30.90
N LEU A 379 -16.23 -0.50 29.90
CA LEU A 379 -15.88 0.69 29.12
C LEU A 379 -16.54 0.63 27.74
N ASN A 380 -16.76 1.79 27.14
CA ASN A 380 -17.13 1.90 25.75
C ASN A 380 -15.89 2.35 24.96
N ASN A 381 -15.69 1.76 23.76
CA ASN A 381 -14.61 2.21 22.87
C ASN A 381 -14.78 3.66 22.43
N VAL A 382 -16.03 4.11 22.29
CA VAL A 382 -16.41 5.50 22.00
C VAL A 382 -17.71 5.84 22.74
N GLU A 383 -17.92 7.11 23.01
CA GLU A 383 -19.16 7.58 23.65
C GLU A 383 -20.39 7.34 22.78
N ASN A 384 -20.27 7.68 21.51
CA ASN A 384 -21.32 7.50 20.47
C ASN A 384 -20.72 6.96 19.19
N SER A 385 -21.48 6.14 18.46
CA SER A 385 -21.11 5.72 17.12
C SER A 385 -20.96 6.95 16.21
N ARG A 386 -19.96 6.92 15.34
CA ARG A 386 -19.66 8.02 14.41
C ARG A 386 -19.60 7.51 12.97
N TYR A 387 -20.09 8.32 12.09
CA TYR A 387 -19.98 8.07 10.65
C TYR A 387 -19.32 9.28 9.99
N ALA A 388 -18.29 9.03 9.21
CA ALA A 388 -17.64 10.05 8.38
C ALA A 388 -17.52 9.51 6.96
N LEU A 389 -17.87 10.37 6.00
CA LEU A 389 -17.76 10.10 4.58
C LEU A 389 -17.05 11.26 3.94
N THR A 390 -15.93 10.98 3.26
CA THR A 390 -15.24 11.92 2.42
C THR A 390 -15.31 11.42 0.99
N GLN A 391 -15.76 12.25 0.08
CA GLN A 391 -15.77 11.97 -1.35
C GLN A 391 -15.02 13.07 -2.07
N GLY A 392 -14.25 12.69 -3.09
CA GLY A 392 -13.56 13.67 -3.90
C GLY A 392 -13.27 13.14 -5.29
N PHE A 393 -12.94 14.04 -6.18
CA PHE A 393 -12.43 13.70 -7.49
C PHE A 393 -11.31 14.65 -7.90
N THR A 394 -10.44 14.13 -8.74
CA THR A 394 -9.42 14.92 -9.44
C THR A 394 -9.61 14.69 -10.93
N ASN A 395 -9.81 15.78 -11.68
CA ASN A 395 -9.78 15.77 -13.13
C ASN A 395 -8.44 16.36 -13.58
N TYR A 396 -7.74 15.64 -14.45
CA TYR A 396 -6.50 16.08 -15.06
C TYR A 396 -6.64 16.06 -16.57
N ASN A 397 -6.27 17.17 -17.20
CA ASN A 397 -6.22 17.33 -18.63
C ASN A 397 -4.80 17.71 -19.05
N ALA A 398 -4.31 17.13 -20.14
CA ALA A 398 -3.02 17.51 -20.70
C ALA A 398 -3.07 17.53 -22.22
N ILE A 399 -2.45 18.53 -22.82
CA ILE A 399 -2.20 18.66 -24.25
C ILE A 399 -0.69 18.69 -24.46
N ASN A 400 -0.19 17.77 -25.28
CA ASN A 400 1.19 17.75 -25.74
C ASN A 400 1.20 17.90 -27.27
N ALA A 401 2.02 18.79 -27.77
CA ALA A 401 2.28 18.91 -29.20
C ALA A 401 3.78 19.07 -29.41
N PHE A 402 4.41 18.16 -30.14
CA PHE A 402 5.85 18.24 -30.39
C PHE A 402 6.23 17.72 -31.76
N ALA A 403 7.34 18.22 -32.28
CA ALA A 403 7.92 17.79 -33.55
C ALA A 403 9.35 17.33 -33.33
N ASN A 404 9.68 16.18 -33.88
CA ASN A 404 11.05 15.64 -33.96
C ASN A 404 11.49 15.63 -35.41
N TYR A 405 12.69 16.14 -35.68
CA TYR A 405 13.31 16.09 -36.98
C TYR A 405 14.70 15.48 -36.88
N ASP A 406 14.83 14.29 -37.45
CA ASP A 406 16.07 13.51 -37.50
C ASP A 406 16.62 13.57 -38.94
N PHE A 407 17.85 14.06 -39.07
CA PHE A 407 18.53 14.17 -40.39
C PHE A 407 20.04 13.99 -40.24
N SER A 408 20.70 13.59 -41.33
CA SER A 408 22.15 13.38 -41.36
C SER A 408 22.79 14.35 -42.33
N ILE A 409 23.89 14.98 -41.92
CA ILE A 409 24.76 15.82 -42.75
C ILE A 409 26.16 15.24 -42.71
N GLY A 410 26.57 14.62 -43.81
CA GLY A 410 27.85 13.94 -43.92
C GLY A 410 27.97 12.78 -42.93
N LYS A 411 28.83 12.92 -41.90
CA LYS A 411 29.05 11.92 -40.84
C LYS A 411 28.31 12.24 -39.55
N HIS A 412 27.51 13.31 -39.54
CA HIS A 412 26.81 13.78 -38.36
C HIS A 412 25.34 13.46 -38.41
N ASP A 413 24.83 12.77 -37.42
CA ASP A 413 23.39 12.54 -37.19
C ASP A 413 22.88 13.59 -36.21
N ILE A 414 21.90 14.37 -36.63
CA ILE A 414 21.34 15.49 -35.89
C ILE A 414 19.86 15.18 -35.60
N SER A 415 19.48 15.31 -34.34
CA SER A 415 18.08 15.21 -33.89
C SER A 415 17.68 16.49 -33.21
N ILE A 416 16.61 17.12 -33.66
CA ILE A 416 16.07 18.36 -33.10
C ILE A 416 14.64 18.07 -32.66
N MET A 417 14.32 18.46 -31.39
CA MET A 417 12.96 18.36 -30.87
C MET A 417 12.52 19.74 -30.36
N GLY A 418 11.31 20.13 -30.70
CA GLY A 418 10.62 21.28 -30.13
C GLY A 418 9.17 20.93 -29.82
N GLY A 419 8.63 21.48 -28.75
CA GLY A 419 7.27 21.12 -28.37
C GLY A 419 6.61 22.09 -27.40
N TYR A 420 5.33 21.88 -27.20
CA TYR A 420 4.45 22.58 -26.27
C TYR A 420 3.74 21.58 -25.37
N ASN A 421 3.68 21.88 -24.09
CA ASN A 421 2.93 21.12 -23.08
C ASN A 421 2.04 22.09 -22.29
N GLN A 422 0.80 21.69 -22.09
CA GLN A 422 -0.14 22.36 -21.18
C GLN A 422 -0.87 21.32 -20.34
N GLU A 423 -0.94 21.58 -19.04
CA GLU A 423 -1.60 20.69 -18.10
C GLU A 423 -2.50 21.48 -17.17
N GLU A 424 -3.64 20.89 -16.84
CA GLU A 424 -4.59 21.41 -15.88
C GLU A 424 -5.03 20.29 -14.94
N SER A 425 -5.04 20.58 -13.64
CA SER A 425 -5.55 19.67 -12.62
C SER A 425 -6.54 20.37 -11.72
N HIS A 426 -7.74 19.83 -11.63
CA HIS A 426 -8.81 20.31 -10.75
C HIS A 426 -9.17 19.24 -9.74
N LYS A 427 -9.05 19.56 -8.44
CA LYS A 427 -9.38 18.66 -7.33
C LYS A 427 -10.51 19.27 -6.50
N GLU A 428 -11.51 18.43 -6.21
CA GLU A 428 -12.65 18.77 -5.35
C GLU A 428 -12.84 17.66 -4.31
N SER A 429 -13.16 18.02 -3.06
CA SER A 429 -13.47 17.11 -1.98
C SER A 429 -14.54 17.69 -1.06
N GLN A 430 -15.46 16.83 -0.62
CA GLN A 430 -16.53 17.14 0.32
C GLN A 430 -16.47 16.20 1.52
#